data_0b9e0e8ad5b4f7346cf9f81cec4d51ec
#
_entry.id   0b9e0e8ad5b4f7346cf9f81cec4d51ec
#
_cell.length_a   1.000
_cell.length_b   1.000
_cell.length_c   1.000
_cell.angle_alpha   90.00
_cell.angle_beta   90.00
_cell.angle_gamma   90.00
#
_symmetry.space_group_name_H-M   'P 1'
#
loop_
_entity.id
_entity.type
_entity.pdbx_description
1 polymer ?
#
loop_
_entity_poly.entity_id
_entity_poly.type
_entity_poly.pdbx_seq_one_letter_code
_entity_poly.pdbx_strand_id
1 'polypeptide(L)'
;HDVTIPQPEGYDKSDFACSCQSANCTDATHGRVLWSPRAMLDYGKLPNGKYMLNWPIEGNDYYANIIELSPAERAAVLEKAKQFTRCFIYYIQHELGFRNIGLAKGEFPTGDGFPLIPYHRESRRIHGLVRFTVEDAKNPYRNTLYRTGIAVGDYPVDHHHQRHPQWQSLPELHFHPIPSYTIPLAVMPPRERPNLIIAEKSISVSNLVNGTTRLQPITLELGQAAGVLGSLAAARNTRPELVPVRNVQRELLAQGCYLLPYLDLPRDDIHFAALQRIGATGLLRGVGTNVGWSNQTWFHADKNVAGSELAEGLRSLYPAIDFGTLSDTVTVAEAGDLLRRIVPDAKVDAPTWDALSLTDFDPDREITRGELAVLFDHAADPFDNVEIDIYGQPKNQ
;
A
#
# COMPACT_ATOMS: atom_id res chain seq x y z
N HIS A 1 29.16 -28.82 0.46
CA HIS A 1 28.46 -29.86 1.21
C HIS A 1 27.24 -30.27 0.39
N ASP A 2 27.13 -31.55 0.02
CA ASP A 2 26.01 -32.08 -0.76
C ASP A 2 24.82 -32.32 0.18
N VAL A 3 23.67 -31.76 -0.15
CA VAL A 3 22.42 -31.88 0.61
C VAL A 3 21.26 -32.36 -0.26
N THR A 4 21.58 -33.06 -1.36
CA THR A 4 20.59 -33.58 -2.30
C THR A 4 19.56 -34.48 -1.62
N ILE A 5 18.34 -34.43 -2.10
CA ILE A 5 17.26 -35.31 -1.70
C ILE A 5 17.03 -36.39 -2.74
N PRO A 6 16.46 -37.56 -2.38
CA PRO A 6 16.01 -38.54 -3.36
C PRO A 6 14.89 -37.96 -4.22
N GLN A 7 14.70 -38.58 -5.40
CA GLN A 7 13.62 -38.12 -6.30
C GLN A 7 12.27 -38.25 -5.61
N PRO A 8 11.52 -37.12 -5.48
CA PRO A 8 10.20 -37.16 -4.88
C PRO A 8 9.19 -37.92 -5.75
N GLU A 9 8.21 -38.53 -5.10
CA GLU A 9 7.07 -39.11 -5.81
C GLU A 9 6.33 -38.07 -6.64
N GLY A 10 5.94 -38.44 -7.88
CA GLY A 10 5.25 -37.55 -8.79
C GLY A 10 6.12 -36.43 -9.41
N TYR A 11 7.46 -36.56 -9.31
CA TYR A 11 8.34 -35.58 -9.95
C TYR A 11 8.26 -35.70 -11.48
N ASP A 12 7.93 -34.54 -12.11
CA ASP A 12 8.06 -34.35 -13.54
C ASP A 12 8.89 -33.07 -13.79
N LYS A 13 10.00 -33.20 -14.49
CA LYS A 13 10.88 -32.06 -14.80
C LYS A 13 10.22 -31.02 -15.69
N SER A 14 9.20 -31.41 -16.47
CA SER A 14 8.49 -30.49 -17.35
C SER A 14 7.70 -29.42 -16.57
N ASP A 15 7.30 -29.72 -15.33
CA ASP A 15 6.62 -28.73 -14.45
C ASP A 15 7.49 -27.52 -14.12
N PHE A 16 8.82 -27.65 -14.21
CA PHE A 16 9.81 -26.66 -13.80
C PHE A 16 10.75 -26.22 -14.92
N ALA A 17 10.56 -26.74 -16.13
CA ALA A 17 11.51 -26.61 -17.24
C ALA A 17 11.83 -25.15 -17.58
N CYS A 18 10.84 -24.27 -17.59
CA CYS A 18 10.97 -22.85 -17.91
C CYS A 18 10.90 -21.96 -16.66
N SER A 19 11.21 -22.48 -15.48
CA SER A 19 11.38 -21.65 -14.26
C SER A 19 12.54 -20.66 -14.40
N CYS A 20 13.56 -21.01 -15.17
CA CYS A 20 14.71 -20.18 -15.48
C CYS A 20 15.32 -20.63 -16.83
N GLN A 21 16.38 -19.95 -17.28
CA GLN A 21 17.17 -20.40 -18.43
C GLN A 21 17.75 -21.78 -18.15
N SER A 22 17.28 -22.78 -18.87
CA SER A 22 17.80 -24.15 -18.77
C SER A 22 17.69 -24.86 -20.11
N ALA A 23 18.48 -25.92 -20.30
CA ALA A 23 18.40 -26.80 -21.47
C ALA A 23 17.05 -27.54 -21.57
N ASN A 24 16.32 -27.62 -20.46
CA ASN A 24 15.00 -28.28 -20.40
C ASN A 24 13.86 -27.37 -20.87
N CYS A 25 14.07 -26.03 -20.92
CA CYS A 25 13.08 -25.11 -21.43
C CYS A 25 13.10 -25.08 -22.96
N THR A 26 12.17 -25.78 -23.56
CA THR A 26 12.00 -25.83 -25.03
C THR A 26 10.92 -24.87 -25.53
N ASP A 27 10.14 -24.28 -24.63
CA ASP A 27 9.05 -23.39 -24.97
C ASP A 27 9.53 -21.92 -24.98
N ALA A 28 9.84 -21.43 -26.19
CA ALA A 28 10.16 -20.02 -26.42
C ALA A 28 8.92 -19.13 -26.45
N THR A 29 7.71 -19.69 -26.26
CA THR A 29 6.45 -18.99 -26.54
C THR A 29 5.98 -18.05 -25.43
N HIS A 30 6.58 -18.10 -24.26
CA HIS A 30 6.11 -17.29 -23.13
C HIS A 30 6.46 -15.79 -23.25
N GLY A 31 7.20 -15.37 -24.28
CA GLY A 31 7.56 -13.96 -24.48
C GLY A 31 8.33 -13.32 -23.29
N ARG A 32 8.73 -14.13 -22.31
CA ARG A 32 9.38 -13.71 -21.07
C ARG A 32 10.89 -13.85 -21.20
N VAL A 33 11.60 -12.84 -20.73
CA VAL A 33 13.03 -12.99 -20.50
C VAL A 33 13.23 -13.85 -19.27
N LEU A 34 13.64 -15.12 -19.49
CA LEU A 34 13.97 -16.02 -18.39
C LEU A 34 15.28 -15.59 -17.72
N TRP A 35 15.28 -15.60 -16.41
CA TRP A 35 16.48 -15.31 -15.62
C TRP A 35 17.43 -16.50 -15.63
N SER A 36 18.72 -16.24 -15.43
CA SER A 36 19.65 -17.34 -15.22
C SER A 36 19.30 -18.13 -13.95
N PRO A 37 19.67 -19.42 -13.82
CA PRO A 37 19.40 -20.19 -12.61
C PRO A 37 19.94 -19.52 -11.35
N ARG A 38 21.10 -18.87 -11.44
CA ARG A 38 21.69 -18.16 -10.32
C ARG A 38 20.88 -16.93 -9.93
N ALA A 39 20.43 -16.13 -10.90
CA ALA A 39 19.61 -14.94 -10.64
C ALA A 39 18.24 -15.33 -10.03
N MET A 40 17.64 -16.44 -10.46
CA MET A 40 16.42 -16.97 -9.86
C MET A 40 16.61 -17.27 -8.37
N LEU A 41 17.71 -17.89 -7.98
CA LEU A 41 18.01 -18.16 -6.57
C LEU A 41 18.34 -16.90 -5.80
N ASP A 42 19.18 -16.04 -6.37
CA ASP A 42 19.61 -14.81 -5.70
C ASP A 42 18.46 -13.81 -5.47
N TYR A 43 17.36 -13.91 -6.23
CA TYR A 43 16.12 -13.17 -5.98
C TYR A 43 15.59 -13.35 -4.54
N GLY A 44 15.66 -14.57 -4.03
CA GLY A 44 15.22 -14.89 -2.67
C GLY A 44 16.33 -14.97 -1.63
N LYS A 45 17.54 -14.50 -1.93
CA LYS A 45 18.69 -14.60 -1.04
C LYS A 45 18.51 -13.72 0.22
N LEU A 46 18.71 -14.33 1.38
CA LEU A 46 18.64 -13.69 2.69
C LEU A 46 20.06 -13.43 3.26
N PRO A 47 20.21 -12.44 4.18
CA PRO A 47 21.51 -12.09 4.77
C PRO A 47 22.23 -13.25 5.48
N ASN A 48 21.48 -14.23 6.01
CA ASN A 48 22.01 -15.37 6.76
C ASN A 48 22.44 -16.57 5.85
N GLY A 49 22.61 -16.33 4.55
CA GLY A 49 23.02 -17.36 3.59
C GLY A 49 21.91 -18.35 3.21
N LYS A 50 20.67 -18.09 3.58
CA LYS A 50 19.49 -18.85 3.19
C LYS A 50 18.84 -18.25 1.96
N TYR A 51 17.93 -18.99 1.35
CA TYR A 51 17.15 -18.57 0.20
C TYR A 51 15.67 -18.81 0.48
N MET A 52 14.86 -17.79 0.31
CA MET A 52 13.42 -17.93 0.28
C MET A 52 13.01 -18.33 -1.14
N LEU A 53 12.54 -19.56 -1.32
CA LEU A 53 11.98 -19.98 -2.60
C LEU A 53 10.57 -19.37 -2.75
N ASN A 54 10.51 -18.29 -3.48
CA ASN A 54 9.28 -17.60 -3.85
C ASN A 54 9.27 -17.38 -5.37
N TRP A 55 9.14 -18.49 -6.12
CA TRP A 55 9.27 -18.43 -7.56
C TRP A 55 7.95 -18.83 -8.25
N PRO A 56 7.20 -17.84 -8.81
CA PRO A 56 5.90 -18.10 -9.42
C PRO A 56 5.99 -18.67 -10.83
N ILE A 57 7.10 -18.44 -11.56
CA ILE A 57 7.28 -18.86 -12.95
C ILE A 57 7.70 -20.31 -12.96
N GLU A 58 6.75 -21.24 -13.17
CA GLU A 58 7.00 -22.68 -13.17
C GLU A 58 7.90 -23.15 -12.00
N GLY A 59 7.73 -22.54 -10.84
CA GLY A 59 8.47 -22.84 -9.61
C GLY A 59 7.58 -23.50 -8.56
N ASN A 60 7.77 -23.11 -7.29
CA ASN A 60 7.02 -23.68 -6.17
C ASN A 60 5.67 -23.02 -5.88
N ASP A 61 5.14 -22.20 -6.80
CA ASP A 61 3.81 -21.64 -6.69
C ASP A 61 2.75 -22.72 -6.92
N TYR A 62 1.92 -22.98 -5.91
CA TYR A 62 0.93 -24.06 -5.91
C TYR A 62 -0.48 -23.49 -5.80
N TYR A 63 -1.30 -23.72 -6.85
CA TYR A 63 -2.70 -23.31 -6.82
C TYR A 63 -3.53 -24.28 -5.97
N ALA A 64 -4.23 -23.75 -4.98
CA ALA A 64 -5.19 -24.51 -4.18
C ALA A 64 -6.29 -23.59 -3.62
N ASN A 65 -7.54 -23.95 -3.86
CA ASN A 65 -8.67 -23.33 -3.16
C ASN A 65 -8.97 -24.14 -1.90
N ILE A 66 -8.50 -23.65 -0.74
CA ILE A 66 -8.65 -24.35 0.55
C ILE A 66 -9.73 -23.71 1.45
N ILE A 67 -10.45 -22.68 0.98
CA ILE A 67 -11.29 -21.84 1.83
C ILE A 67 -12.46 -22.66 2.39
N GLU A 68 -13.12 -23.47 1.55
CA GLU A 68 -14.31 -24.24 1.91
C GLU A 68 -13.99 -25.70 2.32
N LEU A 69 -12.72 -26.08 2.34
CA LEU A 69 -12.32 -27.44 2.70
C LEU A 69 -12.41 -27.69 4.21
N SER A 70 -12.77 -28.91 4.58
CA SER A 70 -12.65 -29.40 5.95
C SER A 70 -11.17 -29.39 6.41
N PRO A 71 -10.89 -29.42 7.71
CA PRO A 71 -9.51 -29.49 8.22
C PRO A 71 -8.69 -30.65 7.64
N ALA A 72 -9.29 -31.82 7.47
CA ALA A 72 -8.62 -33.01 6.92
C ALA A 72 -8.29 -32.83 5.42
N GLU A 73 -9.24 -32.37 4.63
CA GLU A 73 -9.04 -32.08 3.20
C GLU A 73 -7.98 -30.98 3.01
N ARG A 74 -8.02 -29.94 3.83
CA ARG A 74 -7.03 -28.87 3.81
C ARG A 74 -5.63 -29.41 4.11
N ALA A 75 -5.47 -30.24 5.13
CA ALA A 75 -4.20 -30.87 5.46
C ALA A 75 -3.66 -31.70 4.29
N ALA A 76 -4.51 -32.49 3.63
CA ALA A 76 -4.13 -33.28 2.46
C ALA A 76 -3.70 -32.41 1.28
N VAL A 77 -4.37 -31.30 1.02
CA VAL A 77 -3.96 -30.35 -0.04
C VAL A 77 -2.64 -29.67 0.28
N LEU A 78 -2.43 -29.26 1.53
CA LEU A 78 -1.19 -28.63 1.97
C LEU A 78 0.01 -29.61 1.90
N GLU A 79 -0.19 -30.90 2.19
CA GLU A 79 0.85 -31.89 2.01
C GLU A 79 1.23 -32.08 0.52
N LYS A 80 0.27 -32.02 -0.40
CA LYS A 80 0.55 -32.01 -1.85
C LYS A 80 1.35 -30.77 -2.24
N ALA A 81 1.06 -29.60 -1.67
CA ALA A 81 1.83 -28.39 -1.93
C ALA A 81 3.28 -28.50 -1.42
N LYS A 82 3.51 -29.10 -0.26
CA LYS A 82 4.85 -29.42 0.24
C LYS A 82 5.58 -30.39 -0.69
N GLN A 83 4.88 -31.43 -1.14
CA GLN A 83 5.44 -32.39 -2.09
C GLN A 83 5.84 -31.74 -3.41
N PHE A 84 5.02 -30.85 -3.95
CA PHE A 84 5.34 -30.07 -5.13
C PHE A 84 6.58 -29.18 -4.93
N THR A 85 6.72 -28.57 -3.75
CA THR A 85 7.93 -27.80 -3.40
C THR A 85 9.16 -28.70 -3.31
N ARG A 86 9.05 -29.94 -2.79
CA ARG A 86 10.16 -30.92 -2.81
C ARG A 86 10.56 -31.26 -4.24
N CYS A 87 9.61 -31.40 -5.16
CA CYS A 87 9.91 -31.63 -6.58
C CYS A 87 10.71 -30.45 -7.18
N PHE A 88 10.35 -29.22 -6.86
CA PHE A 88 11.11 -28.06 -7.30
C PHE A 88 12.52 -28.00 -6.69
N ILE A 89 12.69 -28.35 -5.41
CA ILE A 89 14.02 -28.48 -4.77
C ILE A 89 14.86 -29.54 -5.48
N TYR A 90 14.27 -30.68 -5.78
CA TYR A 90 14.95 -31.75 -6.52
C TYR A 90 15.39 -31.25 -7.92
N TYR A 91 14.54 -30.54 -8.64
CA TYR A 91 14.87 -29.89 -9.92
C TYR A 91 16.07 -28.95 -9.80
N ILE A 92 16.06 -28.06 -8.80
CA ILE A 92 17.16 -27.12 -8.52
C ILE A 92 18.47 -27.89 -8.28
N GLN A 93 18.41 -29.01 -7.56
CA GLN A 93 19.60 -29.83 -7.20
C GLN A 93 20.14 -30.63 -8.38
N HIS A 94 19.28 -31.29 -9.13
CA HIS A 94 19.67 -32.31 -10.11
C HIS A 94 19.68 -31.80 -11.55
N GLU A 95 18.75 -30.94 -11.93
CA GLU A 95 18.67 -30.40 -13.29
C GLU A 95 19.45 -29.08 -13.43
N LEU A 96 19.44 -28.23 -12.39
CA LEU A 96 20.19 -26.97 -12.41
C LEU A 96 21.57 -27.06 -11.73
N GLY A 97 21.89 -28.17 -11.08
CA GLY A 97 23.22 -28.46 -10.53
C GLY A 97 23.54 -27.86 -9.15
N PHE A 98 22.59 -27.26 -8.46
CA PHE A 98 22.81 -26.63 -7.13
C PHE A 98 22.69 -27.66 -6.00
N ARG A 99 23.55 -28.68 -5.98
CA ARG A 99 23.52 -29.76 -5.02
C ARG A 99 23.72 -29.36 -3.56
N ASN A 100 24.19 -28.16 -3.31
CA ASN A 100 24.41 -27.57 -1.98
C ASN A 100 23.25 -26.75 -1.45
N ILE A 101 22.11 -26.68 -2.18
CA ILE A 101 20.90 -26.02 -1.76
C ILE A 101 19.84 -27.06 -1.40
N GLY A 102 19.27 -26.95 -0.19
CA GLY A 102 18.23 -27.86 0.31
C GLY A 102 17.40 -27.18 1.39
N LEU A 103 16.46 -27.90 1.99
CA LEU A 103 15.65 -27.39 3.08
C LEU A 103 16.53 -26.91 4.25
N ALA A 104 16.26 -25.69 4.73
CA ALA A 104 16.99 -25.10 5.84
C ALA A 104 16.69 -25.84 7.15
N LYS A 105 17.69 -26.49 7.73
CA LYS A 105 17.55 -27.23 9.00
C LYS A 105 17.38 -26.23 10.16
N GLY A 106 16.40 -26.50 11.02
CA GLY A 106 16.16 -25.73 12.22
C GLY A 106 15.57 -24.33 12.01
N GLU A 107 15.08 -24.01 10.78
CA GLU A 107 14.40 -22.77 10.51
C GLU A 107 12.98 -22.77 11.11
N PHE A 108 12.30 -23.90 11.03
CA PHE A 108 10.95 -24.06 11.56
C PHE A 108 10.91 -25.17 12.60
N PRO A 109 10.06 -25.07 13.64
CA PRO A 109 9.90 -26.09 14.67
C PRO A 109 9.06 -27.28 14.17
N THR A 110 9.40 -27.84 13.02
CA THR A 110 8.70 -28.92 12.32
C THR A 110 9.66 -30.04 11.96
N GLY A 111 9.18 -31.28 11.97
CA GLY A 111 10.00 -32.44 11.63
C GLY A 111 10.33 -32.54 10.14
N ASP A 112 9.55 -31.88 9.28
CA ASP A 112 9.70 -31.96 7.82
C ASP A 112 10.46 -30.77 7.22
N GLY A 113 10.84 -29.78 8.05
CA GLY A 113 11.57 -28.57 7.63
C GLY A 113 10.74 -27.52 6.90
N PHE A 114 9.43 -27.70 6.80
CA PHE A 114 8.50 -26.70 6.24
C PHE A 114 7.88 -25.83 7.33
N PRO A 115 7.40 -24.61 7.02
CA PRO A 115 6.71 -23.78 7.99
C PRO A 115 5.42 -24.46 8.48
N LEU A 116 5.00 -24.12 9.71
CA LEU A 116 3.73 -24.57 10.29
C LEU A 116 2.53 -24.12 9.45
N ILE A 117 2.59 -22.90 8.92
CA ILE A 117 1.56 -22.31 8.09
C ILE A 117 2.20 -21.90 6.77
N PRO A 118 1.68 -22.36 5.63
CA PRO A 118 2.19 -21.94 4.33
C PRO A 118 1.85 -20.48 4.08
N TYR A 119 2.62 -19.80 3.26
CA TYR A 119 2.26 -18.48 2.79
C TYR A 119 1.05 -18.56 1.84
N HIS A 120 0.01 -17.78 2.16
CA HIS A 120 -1.16 -17.63 1.30
C HIS A 120 -1.17 -16.20 0.73
N ARG A 121 -1.26 -16.07 -0.59
CA ARG A 121 -1.40 -14.75 -1.23
C ARG A 121 -2.76 -14.15 -0.98
N GLU A 122 -3.79 -14.97 -1.01
CA GLU A 122 -5.17 -14.53 -0.90
C GLU A 122 -5.92 -15.36 0.13
N SER A 123 -6.95 -14.74 0.73
CA SER A 123 -7.82 -15.35 1.70
C SER A 123 -9.24 -14.78 1.56
N ARG A 124 -10.10 -15.13 2.50
CA ARG A 124 -11.41 -14.48 2.64
C ARG A 124 -11.20 -12.99 2.94
N ARG A 125 -12.03 -12.16 2.34
CA ARG A 125 -12.10 -10.74 2.59
C ARG A 125 -13.45 -10.40 3.17
N ILE A 126 -13.49 -9.46 4.11
CA ILE A 126 -14.74 -9.03 4.72
C ILE A 126 -15.57 -8.15 3.80
N HIS A 127 -16.85 -7.99 4.13
CA HIS A 127 -17.68 -6.89 3.69
C HIS A 127 -17.54 -5.76 4.72
N GLY A 128 -16.61 -4.84 4.48
CA GLY A 128 -16.41 -3.65 5.31
C GLY A 128 -17.40 -2.54 5.00
N LEU A 129 -17.28 -1.43 5.71
CA LEU A 129 -18.07 -0.22 5.44
C LEU A 129 -17.81 0.32 4.04
N VAL A 130 -16.56 0.21 3.58
CA VAL A 130 -16.13 0.50 2.21
C VAL A 130 -15.47 -0.74 1.63
N ARG A 131 -15.64 -0.96 0.35
CA ARG A 131 -14.87 -1.93 -0.43
C ARG A 131 -13.90 -1.15 -1.34
N PHE A 132 -12.62 -1.17 -1.00
CA PHE A 132 -11.58 -0.56 -1.81
C PHE A 132 -11.34 -1.38 -3.09
N THR A 133 -11.26 -0.72 -4.22
CA THR A 133 -11.18 -1.36 -5.54
C THR A 133 -9.97 -0.88 -6.33
N VAL A 134 -9.67 -1.55 -7.44
CA VAL A 134 -8.59 -1.12 -8.34
C VAL A 134 -8.83 0.28 -8.90
N GLU A 135 -10.10 0.67 -9.09
CA GLU A 135 -10.45 2.01 -9.57
C GLU A 135 -10.13 3.09 -8.53
N ASP A 136 -10.23 2.77 -7.23
CA ASP A 136 -9.85 3.69 -6.16
C ASP A 136 -8.33 3.84 -6.08
N ALA A 137 -7.58 2.75 -6.30
CA ALA A 137 -6.12 2.79 -6.35
C ALA A 137 -5.59 3.48 -7.61
N LYS A 138 -6.21 3.21 -8.78
CA LYS A 138 -5.83 3.79 -10.07
C LYS A 138 -6.10 5.30 -10.14
N ASN A 139 -7.19 5.73 -9.52
CA ASN A 139 -7.64 7.12 -9.50
C ASN A 139 -7.81 7.57 -8.03
N PRO A 140 -6.71 7.79 -7.28
CA PRO A 140 -6.76 7.95 -5.83
C PRO A 140 -7.63 9.14 -5.37
N TYR A 141 -7.80 10.16 -6.21
CA TYR A 141 -8.58 11.36 -5.89
C TYR A 141 -9.97 11.40 -6.55
N ARG A 142 -10.44 10.30 -7.15
CA ARG A 142 -11.78 10.24 -7.78
C ARG A 142 -12.94 10.39 -6.77
N ASN A 143 -12.68 10.11 -5.52
CA ASN A 143 -13.60 10.25 -4.38
C ASN A 143 -12.83 10.74 -3.15
N THR A 144 -13.50 10.84 -2.01
CA THR A 144 -12.93 11.37 -0.77
C THR A 144 -12.25 10.34 0.12
N LEU A 145 -12.21 9.06 -0.27
CA LEU A 145 -11.64 7.99 0.57
C LEU A 145 -10.18 8.20 0.93
N TYR A 146 -9.38 8.83 0.06
CA TYR A 146 -7.98 9.17 0.35
C TYR A 146 -7.82 10.02 1.61
N ARG A 147 -8.84 10.82 1.96
CA ARG A 147 -8.83 11.64 3.17
C ARG A 147 -8.82 10.81 4.46
N THR A 148 -9.17 9.53 4.36
CA THR A 148 -9.23 8.60 5.49
C THR A 148 -8.09 7.59 5.47
N GLY A 149 -7.00 7.89 4.74
CA GLY A 149 -5.83 7.02 4.58
C GLY A 149 -5.17 6.65 5.90
N ILE A 150 -4.81 5.37 6.03
CA ILE A 150 -4.18 4.77 7.22
C ILE A 150 -2.97 3.90 6.91
N ALA A 151 -2.76 3.56 5.66
CA ALA A 151 -1.63 2.79 5.16
C ALA A 151 -1.39 3.15 3.70
N VAL A 152 -0.17 3.01 3.23
CA VAL A 152 0.22 3.36 1.86
C VAL A 152 0.73 2.16 1.08
N GLY A 153 0.55 2.15 -0.23
CA GLY A 153 1.02 1.10 -1.11
C GLY A 153 1.60 1.64 -2.41
N ASP A 154 2.63 0.98 -2.92
CA ASP A 154 3.36 1.40 -4.11
C ASP A 154 3.69 0.25 -5.08
N TYR A 155 2.93 -0.82 -5.04
CA TYR A 155 3.17 -2.00 -5.87
C TYR A 155 2.10 -2.14 -6.97
N PRO A 156 2.46 -2.54 -8.21
CA PRO A 156 1.48 -2.80 -9.26
C PRO A 156 0.55 -3.95 -8.87
N VAL A 157 -0.60 -4.04 -9.54
CA VAL A 157 -1.52 -5.15 -9.33
C VAL A 157 -0.88 -6.44 -9.86
N ASP A 158 -0.66 -7.39 -8.98
CA ASP A 158 0.01 -8.66 -9.28
C ASP A 158 -0.85 -9.86 -8.85
N HIS A 159 -1.22 -10.70 -9.81
CA HIS A 159 -1.99 -11.91 -9.61
C HIS A 159 -1.29 -13.13 -10.22
N HIS A 160 -1.38 -14.25 -9.52
CA HIS A 160 -0.80 -15.53 -9.89
C HIS A 160 -1.93 -16.55 -10.18
N HIS A 161 -2.66 -16.36 -11.25
CA HIS A 161 -3.82 -17.19 -11.57
C HIS A 161 -3.63 -18.14 -12.77
N GLN A 162 -2.43 -18.25 -13.30
CA GLN A 162 -2.13 -19.07 -14.48
C GLN A 162 -2.49 -20.55 -14.33
N ARG A 163 -2.54 -21.08 -13.09
CA ARG A 163 -2.98 -22.43 -12.79
C ARG A 163 -4.45 -22.52 -12.35
N HIS A 164 -5.17 -21.41 -12.33
CA HIS A 164 -6.61 -21.43 -12.09
C HIS A 164 -7.34 -22.09 -13.25
N PRO A 165 -8.32 -23.00 -13.03
CA PRO A 165 -9.00 -23.71 -14.10
C PRO A 165 -9.65 -22.81 -15.18
N GLN A 166 -10.00 -21.60 -14.80
CA GLN A 166 -10.64 -20.60 -15.67
C GLN A 166 -9.72 -19.41 -15.97
N TRP A 167 -8.41 -19.58 -15.87
CA TRP A 167 -7.46 -18.46 -16.00
C TRP A 167 -7.58 -17.69 -17.33
N GLN A 168 -7.96 -18.38 -18.40
CA GLN A 168 -8.13 -17.78 -19.73
C GLN A 168 -9.29 -16.78 -19.81
N SER A 169 -10.28 -16.90 -18.91
CA SER A 169 -11.42 -15.97 -18.83
C SER A 169 -11.17 -14.79 -17.87
N LEU A 170 -10.05 -14.81 -17.13
CA LEU A 170 -9.68 -13.74 -16.24
C LEU A 170 -8.96 -12.62 -17.02
N PRO A 171 -9.12 -11.35 -16.63
CA PRO A 171 -8.38 -10.26 -17.24
C PRO A 171 -6.89 -10.45 -17.03
N GLU A 172 -6.07 -10.10 -18.01
CA GLU A 172 -4.63 -10.07 -17.87
C GLU A 172 -4.23 -8.90 -16.96
N LEU A 173 -3.81 -9.24 -15.74
CA LEU A 173 -3.44 -8.28 -14.68
C LEU A 173 -2.01 -8.52 -14.19
N HIS A 174 -1.15 -9.00 -15.07
CA HIS A 174 0.25 -9.19 -14.74
C HIS A 174 0.95 -7.83 -14.64
N PHE A 175 1.24 -7.41 -13.39
CA PHE A 175 1.83 -6.12 -13.08
C PHE A 175 1.11 -4.92 -13.71
N HIS A 176 -0.24 -4.95 -13.65
CA HIS A 176 -1.02 -3.82 -14.14
C HIS A 176 -0.62 -2.54 -13.37
N PRO A 177 -0.14 -1.50 -14.08
CA PRO A 177 0.39 -0.30 -13.44
C PRO A 177 -0.73 0.53 -12.79
N ILE A 178 -0.47 0.99 -11.59
CA ILE A 178 -1.29 1.95 -10.85
C ILE A 178 -0.36 2.98 -10.19
N PRO A 179 -0.80 4.19 -9.84
CA PRO A 179 -0.01 5.07 -8.98
C PRO A 179 0.11 4.48 -7.57
N SER A 180 1.01 4.98 -6.76
CA SER A 180 0.97 4.70 -5.33
C SER A 180 -0.31 5.28 -4.73
N TYR A 181 -0.82 4.64 -3.70
CA TYR A 181 -2.17 4.90 -3.17
C TYR A 181 -2.18 4.82 -1.64
N THR A 182 -3.26 5.33 -1.05
CA THR A 182 -3.56 5.14 0.37
C THR A 182 -4.76 4.23 0.55
N ILE A 183 -4.77 3.46 1.64
CA ILE A 183 -5.87 2.56 2.01
C ILE A 183 -6.77 3.28 3.03
N PRO A 184 -8.08 3.37 2.78
CA PRO A 184 -9.00 4.08 3.68
C PRO A 184 -9.32 3.28 4.94
N LEU A 185 -9.52 3.96 6.07
CA LEU A 185 -9.87 3.35 7.36
C LEU A 185 -11.10 2.44 7.28
N ALA A 186 -12.10 2.83 6.49
CA ALA A 186 -13.39 2.15 6.37
C ALA A 186 -13.33 0.71 5.80
N VAL A 187 -12.16 0.25 5.33
CA VAL A 187 -11.97 -1.15 4.89
C VAL A 187 -11.79 -2.12 6.05
N MET A 188 -11.51 -1.63 7.26
CA MET A 188 -11.19 -2.46 8.43
C MET A 188 -12.43 -2.87 9.25
N PRO A 189 -13.41 -1.97 9.55
CA PRO A 189 -14.62 -2.34 10.27
C PRO A 189 -15.58 -3.13 9.39
N PRO A 190 -16.04 -4.34 9.82
CA PRO A 190 -17.08 -5.07 9.12
C PRO A 190 -18.45 -4.37 9.20
N ARG A 191 -19.20 -4.39 8.10
CA ARG A 191 -20.55 -3.78 8.04
C ARG A 191 -21.54 -4.42 9.02
N GLU A 192 -21.49 -5.74 9.16
CA GLU A 192 -22.50 -6.51 9.89
C GLU A 192 -22.04 -6.99 11.27
N ARG A 193 -20.82 -6.68 11.66
CA ARG A 193 -20.21 -7.12 12.92
C ARG A 193 -19.55 -5.95 13.63
N PRO A 194 -20.32 -5.21 14.43
CA PRO A 194 -19.77 -4.10 15.21
C PRO A 194 -18.73 -4.61 16.21
N ASN A 195 -17.88 -3.71 16.67
CA ASN A 195 -16.83 -3.99 17.66
C ASN A 195 -15.78 -5.02 17.19
N LEU A 196 -15.55 -5.08 15.88
CA LEU A 196 -14.54 -5.93 15.27
C LEU A 196 -13.67 -5.09 14.31
N ILE A 197 -12.37 -5.33 14.32
CA ILE A 197 -11.41 -4.74 13.39
C ILE A 197 -10.73 -5.87 12.64
N ILE A 198 -10.73 -5.79 11.32
CA ILE A 198 -10.01 -6.74 10.48
C ILE A 198 -8.78 -6.03 9.91
N ALA A 199 -7.64 -6.67 10.03
CA ALA A 199 -6.37 -6.22 9.48
C ALA A 199 -5.86 -7.18 8.40
N GLU A 200 -4.68 -6.91 7.89
CA GLU A 200 -3.93 -7.76 7.00
C GLU A 200 -4.64 -7.96 5.63
N LYS A 201 -4.49 -9.08 4.99
CA LYS A 201 -5.06 -9.38 3.66
C LYS A 201 -6.58 -9.55 3.64
N SER A 202 -7.20 -9.67 4.82
CA SER A 202 -8.63 -9.94 4.97
C SER A 202 -9.50 -8.69 5.03
N ILE A 203 -8.91 -7.50 4.90
CA ILE A 203 -9.64 -6.23 4.80
C ILE A 203 -10.62 -6.22 3.61
N SER A 204 -11.53 -5.25 3.60
CA SER A 204 -12.57 -5.13 2.57
C SER A 204 -12.02 -4.53 1.27
N VAL A 205 -11.47 -5.39 0.44
CA VAL A 205 -10.92 -5.04 -0.88
C VAL A 205 -11.48 -5.95 -1.98
N SER A 206 -11.45 -5.49 -3.22
CA SER A 206 -11.79 -6.36 -4.37
C SER A 206 -10.67 -7.39 -4.59
N ASN A 207 -10.99 -8.48 -5.29
CA ASN A 207 -9.97 -9.47 -5.67
C ASN A 207 -8.82 -8.81 -6.44
N LEU A 208 -9.13 -7.95 -7.42
CA LEU A 208 -8.12 -7.30 -8.27
C LEU A 208 -7.15 -6.46 -7.45
N VAL A 209 -7.66 -5.55 -6.61
CA VAL A 209 -6.77 -4.67 -5.83
C VAL A 209 -6.05 -5.42 -4.70
N ASN A 210 -6.54 -6.60 -4.30
CA ASN A 210 -5.80 -7.44 -3.37
C ASN A 210 -4.43 -7.87 -3.92
N GLY A 211 -4.27 -7.91 -5.25
CA GLY A 211 -2.98 -8.17 -5.89
C GLY A 211 -1.87 -7.19 -5.48
N THR A 212 -2.22 -6.00 -5.05
CA THR A 212 -1.28 -5.02 -4.51
C THR A 212 -1.37 -4.86 -2.99
N THR A 213 -2.57 -4.80 -2.41
CA THR A 213 -2.74 -4.53 -0.96
C THR A 213 -2.28 -5.67 -0.04
N ARG A 214 -2.05 -6.87 -0.58
CA ARG A 214 -1.58 -8.05 0.16
C ARG A 214 -0.10 -8.08 0.47
N LEU A 215 0.67 -7.10 -0.01
CA LEU A 215 2.12 -7.06 0.20
C LEU A 215 2.46 -6.91 1.68
N GLN A 216 3.54 -7.57 2.12
CA GLN A 216 3.90 -7.63 3.54
C GLN A 216 4.10 -6.25 4.20
N PRO A 217 4.80 -5.27 3.58
CA PRO A 217 4.91 -3.94 4.18
C PRO A 217 3.55 -3.31 4.45
N ILE A 218 2.63 -3.39 3.49
CA ILE A 218 1.27 -2.84 3.61
C ILE A 218 0.49 -3.56 4.73
N THR A 219 0.62 -4.89 4.83
CA THR A 219 -0.06 -5.65 5.90
C THR A 219 0.46 -5.32 7.29
N LEU A 220 1.73 -4.95 7.42
CA LEU A 220 2.32 -4.44 8.68
C LEU A 220 1.75 -3.07 9.05
N GLU A 221 1.64 -2.14 8.10
CA GLU A 221 1.01 -0.83 8.31
C GLU A 221 -0.47 -0.98 8.71
N LEU A 222 -1.20 -1.87 8.05
CA LEU A 222 -2.58 -2.20 8.43
C LEU A 222 -2.67 -2.77 9.85
N GLY A 223 -1.71 -3.59 10.26
CA GLY A 223 -1.61 -4.10 11.64
C GLY A 223 -1.41 -2.98 12.64
N GLN A 224 -0.53 -2.02 12.33
CA GLN A 224 -0.31 -0.83 13.16
C GLN A 224 -1.58 0.02 13.25
N ALA A 225 -2.23 0.32 12.13
CA ALA A 225 -3.48 1.07 12.10
C ALA A 225 -4.60 0.38 12.88
N ALA A 226 -4.69 -0.97 12.81
CA ALA A 226 -5.64 -1.75 13.61
C ALA A 226 -5.38 -1.61 15.12
N GLY A 227 -4.11 -1.63 15.53
CA GLY A 227 -3.71 -1.43 16.92
C GLY A 227 -4.09 -0.04 17.43
N VAL A 228 -3.82 1.01 16.66
CA VAL A 228 -4.20 2.40 16.96
C VAL A 228 -5.72 2.52 17.08
N LEU A 229 -6.45 2.06 16.07
CA LEU A 229 -7.92 2.11 16.06
C LEU A 229 -8.53 1.37 17.27
N GLY A 230 -8.01 0.17 17.57
CA GLY A 230 -8.46 -0.63 18.70
C GLY A 230 -8.18 0.04 20.04
N SER A 231 -7.01 0.62 20.23
CA SER A 231 -6.63 1.36 21.44
C SER A 231 -7.52 2.58 21.65
N LEU A 232 -7.76 3.37 20.62
CA LEU A 232 -8.63 4.54 20.69
C LEU A 232 -10.11 4.17 20.96
N ALA A 233 -10.59 3.10 20.34
CA ALA A 233 -11.95 2.60 20.60
C ALA A 233 -12.11 2.14 22.05
N ALA A 234 -11.14 1.40 22.58
CA ALA A 234 -11.15 0.93 23.97
C ALA A 234 -11.06 2.09 24.97
N ALA A 235 -10.11 3.03 24.76
CA ALA A 235 -9.94 4.18 25.64
C ALA A 235 -11.17 5.10 25.69
N ARG A 236 -11.95 5.16 24.62
CA ARG A 236 -13.18 5.97 24.51
C ARG A 236 -14.45 5.19 24.85
N ASN A 237 -14.31 3.91 25.15
CA ASN A 237 -15.45 2.98 25.35
C ASN A 237 -16.47 3.08 24.20
N THR A 238 -15.98 3.05 22.96
CA THR A 238 -16.79 3.19 21.74
C THR A 238 -16.48 2.10 20.73
N ARG A 239 -17.32 1.96 19.71
CA ARG A 239 -17.07 1.02 18.63
C ARG A 239 -16.01 1.59 17.65
N PRO A 240 -15.19 0.72 17.03
CA PRO A 240 -14.12 1.17 16.10
C PRO A 240 -14.61 2.09 14.99
N GLU A 241 -15.77 1.80 14.40
CA GLU A 241 -16.34 2.60 13.30
C GLU A 241 -16.82 4.00 13.72
N LEU A 242 -16.89 4.28 15.02
CA LEU A 242 -17.27 5.58 15.58
C LEU A 242 -16.06 6.41 16.05
N VAL A 243 -14.86 5.86 15.99
CA VAL A 243 -13.64 6.61 16.30
C VAL A 243 -13.42 7.65 15.18
N PRO A 244 -13.26 8.95 15.52
CA PRO A 244 -12.98 9.95 14.51
C PRO A 244 -11.72 9.62 13.72
N VAL A 245 -11.82 9.68 12.40
CA VAL A 245 -10.72 9.34 11.49
C VAL A 245 -9.44 10.12 11.81
N ARG A 246 -9.57 11.44 12.05
CA ARG A 246 -8.43 12.32 12.34
C ARG A 246 -7.67 11.90 13.60
N ASN A 247 -8.35 11.31 14.59
CA ASN A 247 -7.67 10.80 15.78
C ASN A 247 -6.76 9.61 15.46
N VAL A 248 -7.22 8.69 14.61
CA VAL A 248 -6.40 7.56 14.15
C VAL A 248 -5.20 8.07 13.36
N GLN A 249 -5.44 8.98 12.42
CA GLN A 249 -4.40 9.56 11.58
C GLN A 249 -3.36 10.36 12.39
N ARG A 250 -3.79 11.12 13.40
CA ARG A 250 -2.89 11.85 14.29
C ARG A 250 -1.94 10.92 15.03
N GLU A 251 -2.45 9.83 15.59
CA GLU A 251 -1.62 8.84 16.27
C GLU A 251 -0.65 8.14 15.29
N LEU A 252 -1.09 7.83 14.08
CA LEU A 252 -0.22 7.27 13.05
C LEU A 252 0.90 8.24 12.67
N LEU A 253 0.58 9.51 12.43
CA LEU A 253 1.58 10.55 12.13
C LEU A 253 2.57 10.75 13.28
N ALA A 254 2.11 10.74 14.53
CA ALA A 254 2.98 10.84 15.72
C ALA A 254 3.99 9.68 15.81
N GLN A 255 3.68 8.54 15.19
CA GLN A 255 4.57 7.38 15.07
C GLN A 255 5.39 7.39 13.77
N GLY A 256 5.35 8.47 12.98
CA GLY A 256 6.09 8.62 11.73
C GLY A 256 5.52 7.79 10.57
N CYS A 257 4.23 7.42 10.61
CA CYS A 257 3.56 6.75 9.50
C CYS A 257 3.20 7.74 8.40
N TYR A 258 3.21 7.26 7.16
CA TYR A 258 2.62 8.00 6.04
C TYR A 258 1.11 7.82 6.02
N LEU A 259 0.37 8.90 5.78
CA LEU A 259 -1.05 8.86 5.42
C LEU A 259 -1.22 8.83 3.91
N LEU A 260 -0.32 9.47 3.19
CA LEU A 260 -0.26 9.56 1.74
C LEU A 260 1.15 9.22 1.25
N PRO A 261 1.27 8.53 0.11
CA PRO A 261 2.52 7.91 -0.35
C PRO A 261 3.44 8.89 -1.09
N TYR A 262 3.77 10.03 -0.48
CA TYR A 262 4.62 11.05 -1.10
C TYR A 262 6.10 10.67 -1.06
N LEU A 263 6.71 10.44 -2.24
CA LEU A 263 8.11 10.05 -2.37
C LEU A 263 9.08 11.19 -2.09
N ASP A 264 8.67 12.41 -2.34
CA ASP A 264 9.45 13.65 -2.15
C ASP A 264 9.31 14.24 -0.74
N LEU A 265 8.75 13.47 0.19
CA LEU A 265 8.56 13.90 1.57
C LEU A 265 9.18 12.87 2.53
N PRO A 266 10.48 12.98 2.87
CA PRO A 266 11.14 12.11 3.83
C PRO A 266 10.61 12.33 5.25
N ARG A 267 10.66 11.29 6.09
CA ARG A 267 10.13 11.34 7.48
C ARG A 267 10.84 12.32 8.40
N ASP A 268 12.08 12.62 8.11
CA ASP A 268 12.92 13.56 8.86
C ASP A 268 12.79 15.00 8.38
N ASP A 269 11.96 15.25 7.37
CA ASP A 269 11.58 16.61 6.98
C ASP A 269 10.80 17.28 8.14
N ILE A 270 11.21 18.50 8.52
CA ILE A 270 10.59 19.24 9.62
C ILE A 270 9.10 19.55 9.36
N HIS A 271 8.70 19.58 8.11
CA HIS A 271 7.32 19.84 7.68
C HIS A 271 6.55 18.56 7.31
N PHE A 272 7.14 17.38 7.54
CA PHE A 272 6.51 16.09 7.20
C PHE A 272 5.05 16.00 7.64
N ALA A 273 4.79 16.29 8.92
CA ALA A 273 3.44 16.17 9.47
C ALA A 273 2.47 17.18 8.83
N ALA A 274 2.89 18.42 8.60
CA ALA A 274 2.06 19.46 7.99
C ALA A 274 1.66 19.07 6.55
N LEU A 275 2.62 18.62 5.73
CA LEU A 275 2.36 18.23 4.35
C LEU A 275 1.47 16.99 4.26
N GLN A 276 1.66 15.99 5.15
CA GLN A 276 0.80 14.82 5.25
C GLN A 276 -0.64 15.21 5.65
N ARG A 277 -0.81 16.10 6.64
CA ARG A 277 -2.12 16.59 7.07
C ARG A 277 -2.83 17.35 5.95
N ILE A 278 -2.16 18.29 5.31
CA ILE A 278 -2.73 19.06 4.20
C ILE A 278 -3.12 18.16 3.02
N GLY A 279 -2.28 17.22 2.66
CA GLY A 279 -2.61 16.22 1.64
C GLY A 279 -3.84 15.40 2.02
N ALA A 280 -3.94 14.95 3.28
CA ALA A 280 -5.09 14.20 3.79
C ALA A 280 -6.38 15.03 3.88
N THR A 281 -6.31 16.36 3.91
CA THR A 281 -7.52 17.21 3.77
C THR A 281 -7.97 17.34 2.32
N GLY A 282 -7.04 17.22 1.37
CA GLY A 282 -7.28 17.47 -0.05
C GLY A 282 -7.27 18.95 -0.43
N LEU A 283 -6.75 19.83 0.46
CA LEU A 283 -6.48 21.22 0.11
C LEU A 283 -5.50 21.32 -1.06
N LEU A 284 -4.42 20.53 -0.98
CA LEU A 284 -3.50 20.24 -2.07
C LEU A 284 -3.40 18.73 -2.25
N ARG A 285 -3.32 18.27 -3.49
CA ARG A 285 -3.28 16.84 -3.82
C ARG A 285 -1.94 16.47 -4.43
N GLY A 286 -1.48 15.25 -4.23
CA GLY A 286 -0.32 14.72 -4.91
C GLY A 286 -0.61 14.32 -6.36
N VAL A 287 0.45 14.08 -7.12
CA VAL A 287 0.37 13.61 -8.51
C VAL A 287 0.95 12.19 -8.58
N GLY A 288 0.12 11.24 -8.99
CA GLY A 288 0.52 9.85 -9.17
C GLY A 288 1.00 9.57 -10.59
N THR A 289 2.12 8.84 -10.71
CA THR A 289 2.68 8.37 -11.97
C THR A 289 3.18 6.93 -11.84
N ASN A 290 3.36 6.24 -12.98
CA ASN A 290 3.98 4.94 -13.04
C ASN A 290 5.29 5.02 -13.82
N VAL A 291 6.35 4.47 -13.26
CA VAL A 291 7.67 4.41 -13.89
C VAL A 291 8.18 2.98 -13.80
N GLY A 292 7.96 2.19 -14.84
CA GLY A 292 8.32 0.77 -14.86
C GLY A 292 7.59 -0.01 -13.77
N TRP A 293 8.34 -0.57 -12.83
CA TRP A 293 7.82 -1.32 -11.67
C TRP A 293 7.47 -0.44 -10.47
N SER A 294 7.81 0.86 -10.53
CA SER A 294 7.63 1.78 -9.42
C SER A 294 6.35 2.58 -9.60
N ASN A 295 5.44 2.41 -8.68
CA ASN A 295 4.31 3.30 -8.53
C ASN A 295 4.80 4.52 -7.76
N GLN A 296 4.51 5.72 -8.25
CA GLN A 296 5.03 6.95 -7.67
C GLN A 296 3.92 7.94 -7.43
N THR A 297 3.98 8.63 -6.30
CA THR A 297 3.15 9.80 -6.02
C THR A 297 4.01 10.88 -5.38
N TRP A 298 3.87 12.09 -5.88
CA TRP A 298 4.68 13.24 -5.51
C TRP A 298 3.78 14.35 -4.98
N PHE A 299 4.19 15.00 -3.92
CA PHE A 299 3.53 16.22 -3.44
C PHE A 299 3.98 17.45 -4.22
N HIS A 300 5.24 17.47 -4.67
CA HIS A 300 5.89 18.60 -5.34
C HIS A 300 5.92 19.86 -4.47
N ALA A 301 6.46 19.73 -3.27
CA ALA A 301 6.51 20.81 -2.28
C ALA A 301 7.20 22.09 -2.79
N ASP A 302 8.16 21.95 -3.71
CA ASP A 302 8.96 23.02 -4.33
C ASP A 302 8.27 23.75 -5.50
N LYS A 303 7.15 23.22 -6.01
CA LYS A 303 6.42 23.84 -7.11
C LYS A 303 5.49 24.94 -6.61
N ASN A 304 5.27 25.96 -7.45
CA ASN A 304 4.29 27.02 -7.18
C ASN A 304 2.86 26.47 -7.17
N VAL A 305 2.01 27.12 -6.39
CA VAL A 305 0.60 26.74 -6.24
C VAL A 305 -0.21 27.21 -7.44
N ALA A 306 -0.87 26.27 -8.12
CA ALA A 306 -1.86 26.62 -9.14
C ALA A 306 -3.17 27.08 -8.46
N GLY A 307 -3.66 28.27 -8.85
CA GLY A 307 -4.88 28.81 -8.27
C GLY A 307 -6.11 27.95 -8.49
N SER A 308 -6.18 27.24 -9.63
CA SER A 308 -7.29 26.33 -9.92
C SER A 308 -7.34 25.13 -8.94
N GLU A 309 -6.18 24.57 -8.59
CA GLU A 309 -6.09 23.48 -7.62
C GLU A 309 -6.49 23.96 -6.21
N LEU A 310 -5.92 25.09 -5.78
CA LEU A 310 -6.22 25.65 -4.47
C LEU A 310 -7.70 26.02 -4.35
N ALA A 311 -8.28 26.63 -5.37
CA ALA A 311 -9.71 26.96 -5.40
C ALA A 311 -10.61 25.73 -5.27
N GLU A 312 -10.24 24.60 -5.89
CA GLU A 312 -10.97 23.35 -5.74
C GLU A 312 -10.87 22.81 -4.31
N GLY A 313 -9.66 22.80 -3.73
CA GLY A 313 -9.41 22.36 -2.36
C GLY A 313 -10.17 23.22 -1.33
N LEU A 314 -10.09 24.53 -1.44
CA LEU A 314 -10.79 25.47 -0.56
C LEU A 314 -12.31 25.31 -0.62
N ARG A 315 -12.90 25.25 -1.82
CA ARG A 315 -14.35 25.03 -1.98
C ARG A 315 -14.80 23.69 -1.40
N SER A 316 -13.97 22.66 -1.51
CA SER A 316 -14.28 21.35 -0.95
C SER A 316 -14.26 21.31 0.59
N LEU A 317 -13.41 22.13 1.22
CA LEU A 317 -13.28 22.17 2.67
C LEU A 317 -14.18 23.22 3.32
N TYR A 318 -14.38 24.34 2.64
CA TYR A 318 -15.11 25.52 3.17
C TYR A 318 -16.19 25.98 2.18
N PRO A 319 -17.21 25.17 1.93
CA PRO A 319 -18.22 25.44 0.89
C PRO A 319 -19.06 26.69 1.18
N ALA A 320 -19.11 27.16 2.42
CA ALA A 320 -19.84 28.35 2.81
C ALA A 320 -19.05 29.68 2.57
N ILE A 321 -17.75 29.59 2.27
CA ILE A 321 -16.88 30.75 2.07
C ILE A 321 -16.69 31.00 0.58
N ASP A 322 -17.00 32.22 0.14
CA ASP A 322 -16.67 32.66 -1.21
C ASP A 322 -15.22 33.16 -1.26
N PHE A 323 -14.40 32.42 -1.98
CA PHE A 323 -12.98 32.76 -2.19
C PHE A 323 -12.75 33.61 -3.44
N GLY A 324 -13.76 33.84 -4.25
CA GLY A 324 -13.64 34.56 -5.51
C GLY A 324 -12.84 33.80 -6.58
N THR A 325 -12.31 34.57 -7.53
CA THR A 325 -11.42 34.05 -8.59
C THR A 325 -9.98 34.21 -8.13
N LEU A 326 -9.22 33.10 -8.18
CA LEU A 326 -7.81 33.11 -7.85
C LEU A 326 -6.97 33.38 -9.10
N SER A 327 -5.76 33.92 -8.90
CA SER A 327 -4.73 34.04 -9.93
C SER A 327 -4.32 32.67 -10.48
N ASP A 328 -3.75 32.63 -11.69
CA ASP A 328 -3.27 31.36 -12.28
C ASP A 328 -2.22 30.69 -11.38
N THR A 329 -1.30 31.50 -10.84
CA THR A 329 -0.38 31.13 -9.75
C THR A 329 -0.63 32.05 -8.56
N VAL A 330 -0.59 31.49 -7.36
CA VAL A 330 -0.93 32.18 -6.10
C VAL A 330 0.31 32.83 -5.52
N THR A 331 0.22 34.12 -5.13
CA THR A 331 1.30 34.79 -4.40
C THR A 331 1.19 34.58 -2.89
N VAL A 332 2.25 34.90 -2.14
CA VAL A 332 2.26 34.84 -0.67
C VAL A 332 1.18 35.79 -0.10
N ALA A 333 1.02 37.00 -0.67
CA ALA A 333 -0.02 37.95 -0.27
C ALA A 333 -1.43 37.39 -0.50
N GLU A 334 -1.68 36.81 -1.70
CA GLU A 334 -2.98 36.20 -2.03
C GLU A 334 -3.31 35.03 -1.12
N ALA A 335 -2.32 34.15 -0.84
CA ALA A 335 -2.49 33.06 0.12
C ALA A 335 -2.86 33.57 1.52
N GLY A 336 -2.26 34.68 1.95
CA GLY A 336 -2.60 35.37 3.20
C GLY A 336 -4.02 35.89 3.23
N ASP A 337 -4.48 36.48 2.13
CA ASP A 337 -5.86 37.00 2.01
C ASP A 337 -6.90 35.87 2.03
N LEU A 338 -6.61 34.77 1.34
CA LEU A 338 -7.46 33.56 1.38
C LEU A 338 -7.53 32.98 2.78
N LEU A 339 -6.40 32.90 3.47
CA LEU A 339 -6.32 32.40 4.83
C LEU A 339 -7.13 33.28 5.82
N ARG A 340 -7.07 34.60 5.68
CA ARG A 340 -7.85 35.52 6.53
C ARG A 340 -9.36 35.43 6.31
N ARG A 341 -9.82 34.90 5.17
CA ARG A 341 -11.25 34.57 4.98
C ARG A 341 -11.71 33.40 5.84
N ILE A 342 -10.76 32.51 6.23
CA ILE A 342 -11.04 31.39 7.11
C ILE A 342 -10.76 31.76 8.57
N VAL A 343 -9.63 32.43 8.81
CA VAL A 343 -9.13 32.84 10.13
C VAL A 343 -8.83 34.34 10.06
N PRO A 344 -9.76 35.25 10.45
CA PRO A 344 -9.62 36.69 10.27
C PRO A 344 -8.33 37.31 10.86
N ASP A 345 -7.85 36.77 11.97
CA ASP A 345 -6.66 37.28 12.66
C ASP A 345 -5.35 36.55 12.24
N ALA A 346 -5.39 35.75 11.17
CA ALA A 346 -4.21 35.03 10.69
C ALA A 346 -3.10 36.00 10.28
N LYS A 347 -1.90 35.76 10.84
CA LYS A 347 -0.69 36.53 10.51
C LYS A 347 0.06 35.85 9.38
N VAL A 348 0.39 36.63 8.36
CA VAL A 348 1.25 36.24 7.26
C VAL A 348 2.27 37.36 7.09
N ASP A 349 3.36 37.27 7.82
CA ASP A 349 4.41 38.25 7.94
C ASP A 349 5.77 37.54 8.12
N ALA A 350 6.86 38.28 8.00
CA ALA A 350 8.21 37.73 8.11
C ALA A 350 8.45 36.99 9.45
N PRO A 351 8.00 37.50 10.62
CA PRO A 351 8.15 36.78 11.88
C PRO A 351 7.42 35.43 11.91
N THR A 352 6.22 35.35 11.33
CA THR A 352 5.46 34.10 11.23
C THR A 352 6.20 33.13 10.29
N TRP A 353 6.71 33.63 9.16
CA TRP A 353 7.47 32.85 8.18
C TRP A 353 8.71 32.20 8.80
N ASP A 354 9.50 33.01 9.52
CA ASP A 354 10.69 32.53 10.24
C ASP A 354 10.34 31.48 11.31
N ALA A 355 9.27 31.73 12.08
CA ALA A 355 8.80 30.80 13.13
C ALA A 355 8.36 29.44 12.55
N LEU A 356 7.90 29.40 11.32
CA LEU A 356 7.54 28.21 10.58
C LEU A 356 8.73 27.58 9.84
N SER A 357 9.94 28.12 10.02
CA SER A 357 11.15 27.67 9.31
C SER A 357 11.01 27.72 7.78
N LEU A 358 10.27 28.69 7.29
CA LEU A 358 10.16 29.04 5.88
C LEU A 358 11.18 30.12 5.54
N THR A 359 11.63 30.17 4.28
CA THR A 359 12.67 31.11 3.82
C THR A 359 12.09 32.14 2.85
N ASP A 360 12.84 33.22 2.64
CA ASP A 360 12.61 34.21 1.58
C ASP A 360 11.18 34.79 1.60
N PHE A 361 10.76 35.36 2.74
CA PHE A 361 9.49 36.06 2.83
C PHE A 361 9.44 37.25 1.88
N ASP A 362 8.60 37.16 0.87
CA ASP A 362 8.25 38.25 -0.04
C ASP A 362 6.77 38.11 -0.41
N PRO A 363 5.93 39.08 -0.06
CA PRO A 363 4.48 39.03 -0.35
C PRO A 363 4.15 38.94 -1.84
N ASP A 364 4.98 39.49 -2.71
CA ASP A 364 4.70 39.63 -4.14
C ASP A 364 5.16 38.39 -4.95
N ARG A 365 5.98 37.53 -4.37
CA ARG A 365 6.41 36.30 -5.04
C ARG A 365 5.34 35.20 -4.99
N GLU A 366 5.42 34.28 -5.94
CA GLU A 366 4.60 33.08 -5.95
C GLU A 366 4.94 32.20 -4.76
N ILE A 367 3.89 31.64 -4.10
CA ILE A 367 4.03 30.71 -2.97
C ILE A 367 4.19 29.28 -3.46
N THR A 368 5.11 28.54 -2.84
CA THR A 368 5.26 27.11 -3.14
C THR A 368 4.20 26.29 -2.43
N ARG A 369 3.97 25.06 -2.92
CA ARG A 369 3.01 24.12 -2.35
C ARG A 369 3.37 23.73 -0.92
N GLY A 370 4.68 23.56 -0.65
CA GLY A 370 5.18 23.29 0.69
C GLY A 370 4.91 24.43 1.66
N GLU A 371 5.23 25.67 1.26
CA GLU A 371 5.00 26.87 2.08
C GLU A 371 3.51 27.08 2.37
N LEU A 372 2.65 26.97 1.35
CA LEU A 372 1.21 27.08 1.52
C LEU A 372 0.69 25.98 2.46
N ALA A 373 1.15 24.76 2.31
CA ALA A 373 0.76 23.65 3.18
C ALA A 373 1.10 23.93 4.65
N VAL A 374 2.34 24.36 4.93
CA VAL A 374 2.78 24.69 6.28
C VAL A 374 1.99 25.87 6.86
N LEU A 375 1.78 26.90 6.05
CA LEU A 375 1.04 28.10 6.48
C LEU A 375 -0.42 27.78 6.85
N PHE A 376 -1.12 27.02 5.99
CA PHE A 376 -2.53 26.67 6.22
C PHE A 376 -2.68 25.64 7.34
N ASP A 377 -1.76 24.68 7.46
CA ASP A 377 -1.73 23.71 8.56
C ASP A 377 -1.57 24.42 9.90
N HIS A 378 -0.66 25.41 9.97
CA HIS A 378 -0.42 26.19 11.19
C HIS A 378 -1.59 27.08 11.58
N ALA A 379 -2.17 27.84 10.64
CA ALA A 379 -3.09 28.92 10.97
C ALA A 379 -4.56 28.50 10.88
N ALA A 380 -4.95 27.71 9.89
CA ALA A 380 -6.33 27.25 9.71
C ALA A 380 -6.57 25.85 10.26
N ASP A 381 -5.52 25.06 10.33
CA ASP A 381 -5.56 23.65 10.74
C ASP A 381 -6.78 22.90 10.18
N PRO A 382 -6.90 22.81 8.85
CA PRO A 382 -8.07 22.16 8.24
C PRO A 382 -8.13 20.67 8.54
N PHE A 383 -7.04 20.09 8.98
CA PHE A 383 -6.99 18.68 9.38
C PHE A 383 -7.81 18.43 10.64
N ASP A 384 -7.69 19.27 11.65
CA ASP A 384 -8.37 19.11 12.93
C ASP A 384 -9.69 19.89 13.00
N ASN A 385 -9.80 21.03 12.28
CA ASN A 385 -10.98 21.92 12.33
C ASN A 385 -12.07 21.54 11.33
N VAL A 386 -11.79 20.77 10.27
CA VAL A 386 -12.80 20.25 9.36
C VAL A 386 -13.05 18.76 9.65
N GLU A 387 -14.11 18.49 10.42
CA GLU A 387 -14.52 17.13 10.69
C GLU A 387 -14.92 16.39 9.41
N ILE A 388 -14.48 15.15 9.29
CA ILE A 388 -14.88 14.25 8.19
C ILE A 388 -15.56 13.00 8.75
N ASP A 389 -16.43 12.42 7.95
CA ASP A 389 -16.97 11.09 8.22
C ASP A 389 -15.98 9.97 7.84
N ILE A 390 -16.38 8.73 8.07
CA ILE A 390 -15.54 7.55 7.75
C ILE A 390 -15.35 7.34 6.24
N TYR A 391 -16.10 8.06 5.40
CA TYR A 391 -15.97 8.07 3.94
C TYR A 391 -15.15 9.25 3.43
N GLY A 392 -14.66 10.12 4.34
CA GLY A 392 -13.84 11.30 4.02
C GLY A 392 -14.65 12.53 3.57
N GLN A 393 -15.98 12.50 3.72
CA GLN A 393 -16.82 13.66 3.45
C GLN A 393 -16.78 14.63 4.62
N PRO A 394 -16.59 15.93 4.38
CA PRO A 394 -16.77 16.90 5.44
C PRO A 394 -18.16 16.76 6.06
N LYS A 395 -18.22 16.70 7.38
CA LYS A 395 -19.48 16.78 8.09
C LYS A 395 -19.95 18.24 7.99
N ASN A 396 -21.21 18.45 7.63
CA ASN A 396 -21.80 19.75 7.39
C ASN A 396 -21.37 20.76 8.47
N GLN A 397 -20.69 21.81 8.03
CA GLN A 397 -20.43 23.02 8.78
C GLN A 397 -21.63 23.96 8.64
#